data_d339f8b789275e89b21f7b6db05420c2
#
_entry.id   d339f8b789275e89b21f7b6db05420c2
#
_cell.length_a   1.000
_cell.length_b   1.000
_cell.length_c   1.000
_cell.angle_alpha   90.00
_cell.angle_beta   90.00
_cell.angle_gamma   90.00
#
_symmetry.space_group_name_H-M   'P 1'
#
loop_
_entity.id
_entity.type
_entity.pdbx_description
1 polymer ?
#
loop_
_entity_poly.entity_id
_entity_poly.type
_entity_poly.pdbx_seq_one_letter_code
_entity_poly.pdbx_strand_id
1 'polypeptide(L)'
;MPPGAQLLGREWLGFDGETASVRFLAQPSFTNRHGTIQGGFLAAMLDSATGLCALATLPSTQTVVTKSLNTRFLKAAGVGPITAKARIVSRTERDMVVEADLIDAQGVTVAKATAELRILERR
;
A
#
# COMPACT_ATOMS: atom_id res chain seq x y z
N MET A 1 2.36 -1.77 -16.39
CA MET A 1 1.90 -1.85 -14.99
C MET A 1 1.15 -3.16 -14.80
N PRO A 2 1.38 -3.89 -13.71
CA PRO A 2 0.68 -5.16 -13.47
C PRO A 2 -0.84 -4.98 -13.45
N PRO A 3 -1.61 -6.03 -13.85
CA PRO A 3 -3.07 -5.93 -13.89
C PRO A 3 -3.72 -5.52 -12.56
N GLY A 4 -3.22 -6.03 -11.43
CA GLY A 4 -3.76 -5.65 -10.12
C GLY A 4 -3.52 -4.17 -9.81
N ALA A 5 -2.37 -3.64 -10.19
CA ALA A 5 -2.07 -2.22 -10.02
C ALA A 5 -2.97 -1.37 -10.92
N GLN A 6 -3.23 -1.83 -12.14
CA GLN A 6 -4.16 -1.15 -13.05
C GLN A 6 -5.58 -1.13 -12.48
N LEU A 7 -6.04 -2.26 -11.93
CA LEU A 7 -7.35 -2.35 -11.31
C LEU A 7 -7.51 -1.34 -10.17
N LEU A 8 -6.48 -1.19 -9.35
CA LEU A 8 -6.48 -0.26 -8.22
C LEU A 8 -6.27 1.19 -8.65
N GLY A 9 -6.02 1.45 -9.93
CA GLY A 9 -5.73 2.80 -10.42
C GLY A 9 -4.48 3.39 -9.79
N ARG A 10 -3.45 2.55 -9.58
CA ARG A 10 -2.24 2.92 -8.85
C ARG A 10 -1.43 3.96 -9.58
N GLU A 11 -1.08 5.03 -8.87
CA GLU A 11 -0.21 6.08 -9.37
C GLU A 11 0.89 6.34 -8.35
N TRP A 12 2.15 6.19 -8.79
CA TRP A 12 3.31 6.50 -7.97
C TRP A 12 3.48 8.01 -7.88
N LEU A 13 3.45 8.56 -6.66
CA LEU A 13 3.60 9.99 -6.44
C LEU A 13 5.01 10.39 -6.04
N GLY A 14 5.81 9.45 -5.53
CA GLY A 14 7.22 9.70 -5.23
C GLY A 14 7.67 9.17 -3.88
N PHE A 15 8.97 9.25 -3.68
CA PHE A 15 9.63 8.88 -2.42
C PHE A 15 10.59 10.02 -2.05
N ASP A 16 10.41 10.59 -0.86
CA ASP A 16 11.20 11.74 -0.41
C ASP A 16 12.45 11.36 0.40
N GLY A 17 12.81 10.07 0.42
CA GLY A 17 13.89 9.53 1.24
C GLY A 17 13.39 8.93 2.54
N GLU A 18 12.17 9.20 2.93
CA GLU A 18 11.55 8.70 4.17
C GLU A 18 10.17 8.12 3.92
N THR A 19 9.32 8.82 3.19
CA THR A 19 7.92 8.43 2.93
C THR A 19 7.69 8.23 1.45
N ALA A 20 7.10 7.09 1.11
CA ALA A 20 6.59 6.80 -0.23
C ALA A 20 5.12 7.19 -0.28
N SER A 21 4.72 7.84 -1.36
CA SER A 21 3.34 8.27 -1.59
C SER A 21 2.81 7.59 -2.83
N VAL A 22 1.63 6.97 -2.71
CA VAL A 22 0.97 6.23 -3.80
C VAL A 22 -0.50 6.58 -3.78
N ARG A 23 -1.07 6.91 -4.93
CA ARG A 23 -2.50 7.18 -5.03
C ARG A 23 -3.20 6.04 -5.72
N PHE A 24 -4.40 5.73 -5.24
CA PHE A 24 -5.28 4.71 -5.80
C PHE A 24 -6.63 5.33 -6.10
N LEU A 25 -7.40 4.68 -6.98
CA LEU A 25 -8.77 5.07 -7.26
C LEU A 25 -9.70 3.97 -6.79
N ALA A 26 -10.46 4.24 -5.72
CA ALA A 26 -11.46 3.31 -5.22
C ALA A 26 -12.72 3.44 -6.08
N GLN A 27 -13.03 2.37 -6.81
CA GLN A 27 -14.12 2.34 -7.79
C GLN A 27 -15.44 1.85 -7.17
N PRO A 28 -16.59 2.17 -7.79
CA PRO A 28 -17.88 1.64 -7.33
C PRO A 28 -17.90 0.10 -7.27
N SER A 29 -17.19 -0.58 -8.17
CA SER A 29 -17.11 -2.05 -8.18
C SER A 29 -16.39 -2.63 -6.96
N PHE A 30 -15.71 -1.80 -6.17
CA PHE A 30 -15.03 -2.25 -4.94
C PHE A 30 -15.91 -2.15 -3.71
N THR A 31 -17.16 -1.67 -3.87
CA THR A 31 -18.03 -1.44 -2.71
C THR A 31 -18.69 -2.73 -2.22
N ASN A 32 -18.95 -2.76 -0.92
CA ASN A 32 -19.74 -3.79 -0.28
C ASN A 32 -21.22 -3.41 -0.36
N ARG A 33 -22.10 -4.20 0.28
CA ARG A 33 -23.55 -3.94 0.28
C ARG A 33 -23.95 -2.62 0.97
N HIS A 34 -23.05 -2.01 1.75
CA HIS A 34 -23.29 -0.74 2.42
C HIS A 34 -22.85 0.47 1.58
N GLY A 35 -22.29 0.24 0.39
CA GLY A 35 -21.81 1.32 -0.47
C GLY A 35 -20.42 1.86 -0.08
N THR A 36 -19.73 1.21 0.86
CA THR A 36 -18.37 1.58 1.23
C THR A 36 -17.37 0.57 0.66
N ILE A 37 -16.10 0.97 0.56
CA ILE A 37 -15.07 0.12 -0.03
C ILE A 37 -14.84 -1.10 0.85
N GLN A 38 -14.91 -2.29 0.24
CA GLN A 38 -14.65 -3.53 0.94
C GLN A 38 -13.22 -3.57 1.46
N GLY A 39 -13.05 -4.07 2.69
CA GLY A 39 -11.76 -4.08 3.37
C GLY A 39 -10.65 -4.79 2.60
N GLY A 40 -10.99 -5.83 1.83
CA GLY A 40 -10.01 -6.52 1.00
C GLY A 40 -9.36 -5.64 -0.05
N PHE A 41 -10.10 -4.69 -0.61
CA PHE A 41 -9.52 -3.74 -1.58
C PHE A 41 -8.63 -2.73 -0.88
N LEU A 42 -8.99 -2.27 0.32
CA LEU A 42 -8.12 -1.39 1.12
C LEU A 42 -6.83 -2.13 1.50
N ALA A 43 -6.93 -3.39 1.89
CA ALA A 43 -5.76 -4.22 2.20
C ALA A 43 -4.85 -4.39 0.97
N ALA A 44 -5.44 -4.57 -0.22
CA ALA A 44 -4.67 -4.66 -1.47
C ALA A 44 -3.91 -3.36 -1.75
N MET A 45 -4.51 -2.21 -1.49
CA MET A 45 -3.84 -0.92 -1.64
C MET A 45 -2.66 -0.80 -0.66
N LEU A 46 -2.86 -1.20 0.59
CA LEU A 46 -1.81 -1.18 1.61
C LEU A 46 -0.66 -2.13 1.26
N ASP A 47 -0.97 -3.31 0.76
CA ASP A 47 0.04 -4.27 0.31
C ASP A 47 0.85 -3.69 -0.85
N SER A 48 0.18 -3.09 -1.82
CA SER A 48 0.84 -2.46 -2.97
C SER A 48 1.76 -1.31 -2.52
N ALA A 49 1.28 -0.45 -1.63
CA ALA A 49 2.04 0.71 -1.18
C ALA A 49 3.27 0.32 -0.36
N THR A 50 3.14 -0.65 0.55
CA THR A 50 4.28 -1.10 1.36
C THR A 50 5.33 -1.77 0.49
N GLY A 51 4.92 -2.56 -0.50
CA GLY A 51 5.84 -3.16 -1.47
C GLY A 51 6.59 -2.14 -2.29
N LEU A 52 5.90 -1.13 -2.81
CA LEU A 52 6.54 -0.05 -3.57
C LEU A 52 7.51 0.77 -2.71
N CYS A 53 7.15 1.03 -1.46
CA CYS A 53 8.03 1.73 -0.52
C CYS A 53 9.33 0.97 -0.33
N ALA A 54 9.25 -0.34 -0.13
CA ALA A 54 10.43 -1.18 0.01
C ALA A 54 11.27 -1.16 -1.26
N LEU A 55 10.65 -1.33 -2.44
CA LEU A 55 11.35 -1.33 -3.72
C LEU A 55 12.07 -0.02 -3.99
N ALA A 56 11.53 1.11 -3.54
CA ALA A 56 12.14 2.43 -3.75
C ALA A 56 13.51 2.55 -3.07
N THR A 57 13.82 1.69 -2.09
CA THR A 57 15.09 1.70 -1.35
C THR A 57 16.04 0.61 -1.77
N LEU A 58 15.65 -0.24 -2.72
CA LEU A 58 16.44 -1.41 -3.13
C LEU A 58 17.06 -1.19 -4.51
N PRO A 59 18.23 -1.81 -4.77
CA PRO A 59 18.78 -1.81 -6.12
C PRO A 59 17.91 -2.67 -7.04
N SER A 60 18.06 -2.48 -8.35
CA SER A 60 17.27 -3.19 -9.36
C SER A 60 17.50 -4.71 -9.35
N THR A 61 18.58 -5.16 -8.70
CA THR A 61 18.89 -6.59 -8.57
C THR A 61 18.06 -7.29 -7.49
N GLN A 62 17.32 -6.54 -6.70
CA GLN A 62 16.54 -7.08 -5.59
C GLN A 62 15.07 -6.78 -5.74
N THR A 63 14.24 -7.60 -5.13
CA THR A 63 12.80 -7.42 -5.04
C THR A 63 12.34 -7.82 -3.64
N VAL A 64 11.03 -7.70 -3.39
CA VAL A 64 10.44 -8.10 -2.12
C VAL A 64 9.21 -8.95 -2.35
N VAL A 65 8.91 -9.80 -1.35
CA VAL A 65 7.62 -10.47 -1.23
C VAL A 65 7.06 -10.17 0.16
N THR A 66 5.75 -10.02 0.25
CA THR A 66 5.08 -9.79 1.53
C THR A 66 4.93 -11.10 2.27
N LYS A 67 5.43 -11.15 3.51
CA LYS A 67 5.27 -12.32 4.38
C LYS A 67 4.01 -12.20 5.22
N SER A 68 3.72 -11.00 5.71
CA SER A 68 2.52 -10.76 6.49
C SER A 68 2.06 -9.32 6.30
N LEU A 69 0.75 -9.11 6.43
CA LEU A 69 0.14 -7.80 6.36
C LEU A 69 -0.90 -7.71 7.48
N ASN A 70 -0.61 -6.94 8.51
CA ASN A 70 -1.55 -6.69 9.59
C ASN A 70 -2.27 -5.39 9.31
N THR A 71 -3.57 -5.45 9.07
CA THR A 71 -4.37 -4.31 8.65
C THR A 71 -5.41 -3.97 9.71
N ARG A 72 -5.58 -2.67 9.95
CA ARG A 72 -6.66 -2.14 10.80
C ARG A 72 -7.53 -1.22 9.96
N PHE A 73 -8.83 -1.44 10.02
CA PHE A 73 -9.82 -0.62 9.33
C PHE A 73 -10.42 0.34 10.36
N LEU A 74 -10.13 1.62 10.20
CA LEU A 74 -10.44 2.62 11.21
C LEU A 74 -11.77 3.32 10.92
N LYS A 75 -12.06 3.56 9.64
CA LYS A 75 -13.29 4.25 9.20
C LYS A 75 -13.72 3.71 7.86
N ALA A 76 -15.02 3.82 7.57
CA ALA A 76 -15.55 3.47 6.26
C ALA A 76 -14.96 4.40 5.20
N ALA A 77 -14.52 3.82 4.09
CA ALA A 77 -14.02 4.60 2.95
C ALA A 77 -15.05 4.62 1.83
N GLY A 78 -15.22 5.78 1.22
CA GLY A 78 -16.09 5.95 0.06
C GLY A 78 -15.34 5.77 -1.26
N VAL A 79 -16.11 5.79 -2.35
CA VAL A 79 -15.58 5.81 -3.72
C VAL A 79 -14.79 7.10 -3.92
N GLY A 80 -13.67 7.01 -4.62
CA GLY A 80 -12.84 8.17 -4.95
C GLY A 80 -11.36 7.91 -4.75
N PRO A 81 -10.54 8.96 -4.82
CA PRO A 81 -9.10 8.81 -4.64
C PRO A 81 -8.74 8.51 -3.18
N ILE A 82 -7.80 7.59 -3.01
CA ILE A 82 -7.23 7.24 -1.71
C ILE A 82 -5.72 7.29 -1.85
N THR A 83 -5.06 7.99 -0.94
CA THR A 83 -3.61 8.13 -0.95
C THR A 83 -2.99 7.31 0.17
N ALA A 84 -2.00 6.50 -0.18
CA ALA A 84 -1.20 5.76 0.79
C ALA A 84 0.08 6.51 1.09
N LYS A 85 0.45 6.56 2.37
CA LYS A 85 1.74 7.04 2.85
C LYS A 85 2.42 5.89 3.55
N ALA A 86 3.57 5.48 3.05
CA ALA A 86 4.29 4.30 3.56
C ALA A 86 5.71 4.68 3.95
N ARG A 87 6.23 4.03 5.00
CA ARG A 87 7.58 4.27 5.50
C ARG A 87 8.19 3.00 6.06
N ILE A 88 9.51 2.86 5.92
CA ILE A 88 10.23 1.72 6.48
C ILE A 88 10.47 1.99 7.96
N VAL A 89 10.03 1.05 8.80
CA VAL A 89 10.17 1.12 10.26
C VAL A 89 11.46 0.45 10.71
N SER A 90 11.77 -0.71 10.13
CA SER A 90 12.98 -1.44 10.44
C SER A 90 13.45 -2.24 9.24
N ARG A 91 14.74 -2.55 9.25
CA ARG A 91 15.36 -3.26 8.14
C ARG A 91 16.53 -4.08 8.64
N THR A 92 16.61 -5.33 8.16
CA THR A 92 17.77 -6.17 8.29
C THR A 92 18.28 -6.50 6.89
N GLU A 93 19.27 -7.36 6.77
CA GLU A 93 19.78 -7.78 5.47
C GLU A 93 18.71 -8.47 4.61
N ARG A 94 17.79 -9.19 5.23
CA ARG A 94 16.80 -10.02 4.53
C ARG A 94 15.36 -9.53 4.66
N ASP A 95 15.06 -8.73 5.65
CA ASP A 95 13.68 -8.42 5.99
C ASP A 95 13.48 -6.92 6.19
N MET A 96 12.27 -6.47 5.90
CA MET A 96 11.84 -5.11 6.17
C MET A 96 10.50 -5.13 6.88
N VAL A 97 10.29 -4.17 7.77
CA VAL A 97 8.98 -3.85 8.31
C VAL A 97 8.60 -2.47 7.77
N VAL A 98 7.45 -2.39 7.12
CA VAL A 98 6.96 -1.17 6.48
C VAL A 98 5.57 -0.88 7.00
N GLU A 99 5.32 0.36 7.44
CA GLU A 99 4.00 0.82 7.83
C GLU A 99 3.40 1.68 6.75
N ALA A 100 2.07 1.66 6.63
CA ALA A 100 1.36 2.52 5.70
C ALA A 100 0.02 2.96 6.27
N ASP A 101 -0.39 4.16 5.88
CA ASP A 101 -1.70 4.72 6.16
C ASP A 101 -2.43 4.95 4.84
N LEU A 102 -3.74 4.67 4.81
CA LEU A 102 -4.60 5.09 3.70
C LEU A 102 -5.42 6.30 4.14
N ILE A 103 -5.38 7.34 3.31
CA ILE A 103 -5.99 8.63 3.60
C ILE A 103 -6.96 8.95 2.47
N ASP A 104 -8.23 9.26 2.82
CA ASP A 104 -9.24 9.59 1.81
C ASP A 104 -9.09 11.02 1.30
N ALA A 105 -9.98 11.42 0.37
CA ALA A 105 -9.93 12.73 -0.25
C ALA A 105 -10.18 13.89 0.72
N GLN A 106 -10.78 13.61 1.89
CA GLN A 106 -11.01 14.59 2.94
C GLN A 106 -9.88 14.65 3.97
N GLY A 107 -8.81 13.87 3.77
CA GLY A 107 -7.68 13.83 4.69
C GLY A 107 -7.88 12.93 5.91
N VAL A 108 -8.88 12.05 5.88
CA VAL A 108 -9.17 11.13 6.98
C VAL A 108 -8.41 9.82 6.77
N THR A 109 -7.71 9.35 7.80
CA THR A 109 -7.08 8.04 7.77
C THR A 109 -8.14 6.96 7.94
N VAL A 110 -8.35 6.16 6.90
CA VAL A 110 -9.39 5.14 6.87
C VAL A 110 -8.87 3.74 7.23
N ALA A 111 -7.57 3.50 7.01
CA ALA A 111 -6.97 2.21 7.32
C ALA A 111 -5.46 2.37 7.54
N LYS A 112 -4.88 1.42 8.26
CA LYS A 112 -3.44 1.35 8.52
C LYS A 112 -2.98 -0.09 8.39
N ALA A 113 -1.71 -0.28 8.05
CA ALA A 113 -1.12 -1.61 8.05
C ALA A 113 0.34 -1.59 8.45
N THR A 114 0.77 -2.73 8.96
CA THR A 114 2.18 -3.06 9.14
C THR A 114 2.46 -4.30 8.31
N ALA A 115 3.41 -4.20 7.38
CA ALA A 115 3.81 -5.29 6.51
C ALA A 115 5.19 -5.79 6.89
N GLU A 116 5.35 -7.12 6.89
CA GLU A 116 6.66 -7.75 6.94
C GLU A 116 6.99 -8.27 5.55
N LEU A 117 8.14 -7.85 5.01
CA LEU A 117 8.56 -8.21 3.67
C LEU A 117 9.91 -8.91 3.70
N ARG A 118 10.08 -9.88 2.79
CA ARG A 118 11.35 -10.55 2.59
C ARG A 118 12.01 -10.00 1.34
N ILE A 119 13.31 -9.64 1.46
CA ILE A 119 14.13 -9.19 0.35
C ILE A 119 14.66 -10.43 -0.38
N LEU A 120 14.50 -10.46 -1.70
CA LEU A 120 14.95 -11.55 -2.56
C LEU A 120 15.83 -10.99 -3.68
N GLU A 121 16.78 -11.80 -4.11
CA GLU A 121 17.54 -11.48 -5.32
C GLU A 121 16.70 -11.80 -6.55
N ARG A 122 16.72 -10.91 -7.55
CA ARG A 122 16.08 -11.18 -8.84
C ARG A 122 16.92 -12.19 -9.61
N ARG A 123 16.24 -13.03 -10.34
CA ARG A 123 16.88 -13.97 -11.25
C ARG A 123 17.05 -13.37 -12.62
#